data_150daf38a01a42d57eca113ad685258d
#
_entry.id   150daf38a01a42d57eca113ad685258d
#
_cell.length_a   1.000
_cell.length_b   1.000
_cell.length_c   1.000
_cell.angle_alpha   90.00
_cell.angle_beta   90.00
_cell.angle_gamma   90.00
#
_symmetry.space_group_name_H-M   'P 1'
#
loop_
_entity.id
_entity.type
_entity.pdbx_description
1 polymer ?
#
loop_
_entity_poly.entity_id
_entity_poly.type
_entity_poly.pdbx_seq_one_letter_code
_entity_poly.pdbx_strand_id
1 'polypeptide(L)'
;MKKIGLITVLMLLVIVFCGKKNEIDKLLPSGGKKSAQSKEIIQQNLDSYNKNTKIYNRLLEIDKELLYYFEDTGTEETFKKPGQEMTLNIPLNQAFIDRIKEVAKSPKPTELDKKAGELIPVLEEMLPVITEMNSYYGGKLYQKDDYKKAQVLHSKIVKITEKYNELASVYEEAFENNAKDVRENKMQDFVKNKEFTDYNQFIFIRNSEDFVKEINRQNLDASNFTDGNIKEFKILQEKVEKSLNVFRKTLKNTKQLKKEGFEKEDFDPFVTKASAFKRSMDEFVKKMDKKEKASHSATNNSFFAKSEEGTPENILKLYNELIAERNKILNKKIDRKS
;
A
#
# COMPACT_ATOMS: atom_id res chain seq x y z
N MET A 1 24.80 -1.88 8.01
CA MET A 1 23.61 -1.03 7.81
C MET A 1 22.68 -1.73 6.84
N LYS A 2 21.43 -1.97 7.20
CA LYS A 2 20.42 -2.45 6.25
C LYS A 2 20.21 -1.34 5.23
N LYS A 3 20.42 -1.61 3.93
CA LYS A 3 20.01 -0.70 2.86
C LYS A 3 18.54 -0.40 3.09
N ILE A 4 18.18 0.87 3.21
CA ILE A 4 16.79 1.30 3.20
C ILE A 4 16.28 0.89 1.83
N GLY A 5 15.50 -0.19 1.77
CA GLY A 5 14.94 -0.68 0.51
C GLY A 5 14.00 0.38 -0.05
N LEU A 6 13.88 0.43 -1.36
CA LEU A 6 12.91 1.30 -2.05
C LEU A 6 11.51 0.95 -1.52
N ILE A 7 11.00 1.77 -0.58
CA ILE A 7 9.66 1.59 -0.04
C ILE A 7 8.69 2.05 -1.12
N THR A 8 8.24 1.07 -1.89
CA THR A 8 7.28 1.32 -2.95
C THR A 8 5.92 1.49 -2.31
N VAL A 9 5.31 2.67 -2.43
CA VAL A 9 3.98 2.96 -1.86
C VAL A 9 2.95 2.00 -2.46
N LEU A 10 2.65 0.95 -1.72
CA LEU A 10 1.63 -0.03 -2.06
C LEU A 10 0.30 0.46 -1.52
N MET A 11 -0.63 0.88 -2.41
CA MET A 11 -2.00 1.13 -1.96
C MET A 11 -2.60 -0.18 -1.47
N LEU A 12 -2.85 -0.25 -0.17
CA LEU A 12 -3.53 -1.40 0.41
C LEU A 12 -5.02 -1.36 0.12
N LEU A 13 -5.58 -2.54 -0.12
CA LEU A 13 -7.00 -2.71 -0.33
C LEU A 13 -7.76 -2.29 0.93
N VAL A 14 -8.48 -1.17 0.87
CA VAL A 14 -9.45 -0.82 1.92
C VAL A 14 -10.60 -1.82 1.81
N ILE A 15 -10.76 -2.65 2.83
CA ILE A 15 -11.86 -3.62 2.89
C ILE A 15 -13.10 -2.88 3.38
N VAL A 16 -13.91 -2.39 2.43
CA VAL A 16 -15.15 -1.71 2.78
C VAL A 16 -16.21 -2.77 3.09
N PHE A 17 -16.70 -2.76 4.31
CA PHE A 17 -17.89 -3.50 4.69
C PHE A 17 -19.13 -2.66 4.37
N CYS A 18 -19.88 -3.05 3.35
CA CYS A 18 -21.22 -2.54 3.11
C CYS A 18 -22.23 -3.39 3.86
N GLY A 19 -22.27 -3.25 5.17
CA GLY A 19 -23.28 -3.87 5.99
C GLY A 19 -23.87 -2.86 6.94
N LYS A 20 -25.15 -2.51 6.78
CA LYS A 20 -25.93 -1.98 7.90
C LYS A 20 -25.81 -2.99 9.03
N LYS A 21 -25.81 -2.54 10.29
CA LYS A 21 -25.75 -3.37 11.51
C LYS A 21 -26.59 -4.67 11.44
N ASN A 22 -27.65 -4.67 10.63
CA ASN A 22 -28.57 -5.79 10.40
C ASN A 22 -28.05 -6.90 9.46
N GLU A 23 -26.98 -6.69 8.67
CA GLU A 23 -26.40 -7.74 7.80
C GLU A 23 -25.37 -8.59 8.54
N ILE A 24 -24.71 -8.03 9.55
CA ILE A 24 -23.80 -8.77 10.42
C ILE A 24 -24.58 -9.84 11.19
N ASP A 25 -25.87 -9.59 11.50
CA ASP A 25 -26.75 -10.54 12.18
C ASP A 25 -27.09 -11.78 11.34
N LYS A 26 -26.96 -11.71 10.03
CA LYS A 26 -27.14 -12.85 9.12
C LYS A 26 -25.86 -13.70 8.92
N LEU A 27 -24.71 -13.21 9.38
CA LEU A 27 -23.41 -13.78 9.06
C LEU A 27 -22.91 -14.83 10.05
N LEU A 28 -23.60 -15.03 11.18
CA LEU A 28 -23.14 -15.98 12.19
C LEU A 28 -24.19 -17.08 12.47
N PRO A 29 -23.73 -18.29 12.85
CA PRO A 29 -24.66 -19.37 13.19
C PRO A 29 -25.56 -18.96 14.35
N SER A 30 -26.81 -19.34 14.29
CA SER A 30 -27.83 -19.19 15.33
C SER A 30 -27.45 -19.99 16.58
N GLY A 31 -26.51 -19.50 17.36
CA GLY A 31 -26.00 -20.15 18.56
C GLY A 31 -25.47 -19.14 19.56
N GLY A 32 -26.27 -18.83 20.56
CA GLY A 32 -25.91 -18.33 21.85
C GLY A 32 -25.08 -17.05 21.99
N LYS A 33 -24.95 -16.54 23.23
CA LYS A 33 -24.19 -15.34 23.61
C LYS A 33 -22.74 -15.28 23.11
N LYS A 34 -22.06 -16.43 22.88
CA LYS A 34 -20.70 -16.51 22.29
C LYS A 34 -20.66 -15.96 20.85
N SER A 35 -21.74 -16.03 20.10
CA SER A 35 -21.78 -15.53 18.71
C SER A 35 -21.82 -13.99 18.61
N ALA A 36 -22.45 -13.30 19.56
CA ALA A 36 -22.53 -11.84 19.55
C ALA A 36 -21.16 -11.19 19.89
N GLN A 37 -20.43 -11.73 20.85
CA GLN A 37 -19.11 -11.24 21.22
C GLN A 37 -18.07 -11.45 20.11
N SER A 38 -18.14 -12.58 19.41
CA SER A 38 -17.27 -12.84 18.24
C SER A 38 -17.53 -11.86 17.09
N LYS A 39 -18.81 -11.47 16.89
CA LYS A 39 -19.21 -10.47 15.87
C LYS A 39 -18.62 -9.10 16.18
N GLU A 40 -18.74 -8.67 17.42
CA GLU A 40 -18.24 -7.37 17.86
C GLU A 40 -16.72 -7.28 17.67
N ILE A 41 -15.99 -8.35 18.01
CA ILE A 41 -14.53 -8.40 17.80
C ILE A 41 -14.16 -8.34 16.32
N ILE A 42 -14.84 -9.08 15.45
CA ILE A 42 -14.59 -9.06 14.00
C ILE A 42 -14.83 -7.66 13.45
N GLN A 43 -15.94 -7.01 13.81
CA GLN A 43 -16.24 -5.65 13.38
C GLN A 43 -15.21 -4.65 13.89
N GLN A 44 -14.82 -4.76 15.15
CA GLN A 44 -13.80 -3.90 15.75
C GLN A 44 -12.45 -4.03 15.02
N ASN A 45 -12.02 -5.26 14.71
CA ASN A 45 -10.78 -5.50 13.98
C ASN A 45 -10.83 -4.92 12.55
N LEU A 46 -11.99 -5.02 11.90
CA LEU A 46 -12.18 -4.43 10.57
C LEU A 46 -12.16 -2.91 10.59
N ASP A 47 -12.84 -2.30 11.55
CA ASP A 47 -12.87 -0.83 11.72
C ASP A 47 -11.46 -0.30 12.04
N SER A 48 -10.73 -0.99 12.90
CA SER A 48 -9.32 -0.72 13.19
C SER A 48 -8.46 -0.85 11.93
N TYR A 49 -8.58 -1.95 11.20
CA TYR A 49 -7.86 -2.16 9.94
C TYR A 49 -8.08 -1.00 8.97
N ASN A 50 -9.33 -0.61 8.72
CA ASN A 50 -9.65 0.46 7.77
C ASN A 50 -9.10 1.83 8.19
N LYS A 51 -9.13 2.16 9.48
CA LYS A 51 -8.51 3.38 10.02
C LYS A 51 -7.00 3.35 9.87
N ASN A 52 -6.39 2.24 10.26
CA ASN A 52 -4.94 2.05 10.21
C ASN A 52 -4.40 1.92 8.77
N THR A 53 -5.20 1.47 7.79
CA THR A 53 -4.82 1.50 6.37
C THR A 53 -4.47 2.92 5.90
N LYS A 54 -5.22 3.94 6.36
CA LYS A 54 -4.93 5.34 6.02
C LYS A 54 -3.66 5.85 6.71
N ILE A 55 -3.39 5.38 7.93
CA ILE A 55 -2.16 5.70 8.66
C ILE A 55 -0.98 5.05 7.94
N TYR A 56 -1.05 3.76 7.67
CA TYR A 56 -0.01 2.99 6.99
C TYR A 56 0.38 3.60 5.64
N ASN A 57 -0.62 3.90 4.79
CA ASN A 57 -0.36 4.54 3.49
C ASN A 57 0.35 5.89 3.63
N ARG A 58 0.01 6.69 4.64
CA ARG A 58 0.69 7.97 4.88
C ARG A 58 2.12 7.78 5.38
N LEU A 59 2.38 6.79 6.23
CA LEU A 59 3.74 6.45 6.64
C LEU A 59 4.60 6.04 5.44
N LEU A 60 4.07 5.20 4.54
CA LEU A 60 4.77 4.84 3.30
C LEU A 60 5.11 6.05 2.41
N GLU A 61 4.23 7.06 2.35
CA GLU A 61 4.52 8.31 1.63
C GLU A 61 5.65 9.10 2.31
N ILE A 62 5.67 9.16 3.64
CA ILE A 62 6.74 9.79 4.43
C ILE A 62 8.06 9.07 4.19
N ASP A 63 8.07 7.74 4.31
CA ASP A 63 9.25 6.90 4.12
C ASP A 63 9.85 7.07 2.73
N LYS A 64 9.01 7.12 1.72
CA LYS A 64 9.44 7.35 0.34
C LYS A 64 10.14 8.69 0.16
N GLU A 65 9.58 9.78 0.70
CA GLU A 65 10.18 11.11 0.57
C GLU A 65 11.46 11.22 1.41
N LEU A 66 11.52 10.57 2.57
CA LEU A 66 12.75 10.47 3.37
C LEU A 66 13.84 9.68 2.64
N LEU A 67 13.45 8.57 1.97
CA LEU A 67 14.38 7.78 1.18
C LEU A 67 15.02 8.63 0.08
N TYR A 68 14.22 9.34 -0.74
CA TYR A 68 14.74 10.24 -1.78
C TYR A 68 15.66 11.31 -1.23
N TYR A 69 15.32 11.87 -0.05
CA TYR A 69 16.19 12.80 0.62
C TYR A 69 17.56 12.18 0.95
N PHE A 70 17.56 11.00 1.56
CA PHE A 70 18.78 10.31 1.99
C PHE A 70 19.61 9.74 0.83
N GLU A 71 19.00 9.39 -0.30
CA GLU A 71 19.74 8.99 -1.51
C GLU A 71 20.66 10.11 -2.01
N ASP A 72 20.19 11.34 -1.94
CA ASP A 72 20.96 12.51 -2.38
C ASP A 72 21.93 13.07 -1.30
N THR A 73 21.53 12.97 -0.02
CA THR A 73 22.24 13.65 1.08
C THR A 73 23.05 12.72 1.99
N GLY A 74 22.88 11.39 1.83
CA GLY A 74 23.51 10.37 2.69
C GLY A 74 22.61 9.98 3.87
N THR A 75 22.91 8.82 4.45
CA THR A 75 22.17 8.23 5.58
C THR A 75 22.87 8.41 6.92
N GLU A 76 24.04 9.01 6.92
CA GLU A 76 24.87 9.25 8.11
C GLU A 76 24.74 10.71 8.56
N GLU A 77 25.15 11.02 9.79
CA GLU A 77 25.07 12.41 10.27
C GLU A 77 25.88 13.41 9.43
N THR A 78 26.86 12.93 8.68
CA THR A 78 27.65 13.77 7.77
C THR A 78 26.86 14.03 6.49
N PHE A 79 26.43 15.28 6.33
CA PHE A 79 25.65 15.73 5.17
C PHE A 79 26.48 15.68 3.88
N LYS A 80 25.96 15.02 2.86
CA LYS A 80 26.49 15.06 1.50
C LYS A 80 25.70 16.11 0.70
N LYS A 81 26.40 17.08 0.13
CA LYS A 81 25.74 18.10 -0.71
C LYS A 81 25.16 17.44 -1.96
N PRO A 82 23.86 17.64 -2.26
CA PRO A 82 23.25 17.12 -3.47
C PRO A 82 23.94 17.60 -4.75
N GLY A 83 24.07 16.72 -5.74
CA GLY A 83 24.66 17.04 -7.04
C GLY A 83 23.74 17.84 -7.97
N GLN A 84 22.47 17.99 -7.62
CA GLN A 84 21.43 18.68 -8.40
C GLN A 84 20.51 19.48 -7.48
N GLU A 85 19.67 20.35 -8.09
CA GLU A 85 18.63 21.05 -7.34
C GLU A 85 17.66 20.06 -6.67
N MET A 86 17.40 20.26 -5.38
CA MET A 86 16.50 19.43 -4.61
C MET A 86 15.25 20.21 -4.23
N THR A 87 14.09 19.58 -4.40
CA THR A 87 12.83 19.98 -3.79
C THR A 87 12.35 18.87 -2.86
N LEU A 88 11.82 19.22 -1.70
CA LEU A 88 11.36 18.26 -0.71
C LEU A 88 9.95 18.61 -0.27
N ASN A 89 9.09 17.60 -0.15
CA ASN A 89 7.73 17.75 0.35
C ASN A 89 7.30 16.49 1.12
N ILE A 90 7.91 16.27 2.28
CA ILE A 90 7.56 15.14 3.15
C ILE A 90 6.17 15.40 3.74
N PRO A 91 5.19 14.49 3.55
CA PRO A 91 3.77 14.75 3.86
C PRO A 91 3.44 14.47 5.34
N LEU A 92 4.26 14.94 6.29
CA LEU A 92 3.98 14.91 7.72
C LEU A 92 3.39 16.26 8.15
N ASN A 93 2.23 16.22 8.82
CA ASN A 93 1.56 17.39 9.36
C ASN A 93 0.79 17.05 10.64
N GLN A 94 0.35 18.09 11.38
CA GLN A 94 -0.35 17.93 12.64
C GLN A 94 -1.66 17.13 12.50
N ALA A 95 -2.43 17.34 11.42
CA ALA A 95 -3.69 16.62 11.19
C ALA A 95 -3.48 15.09 11.05
N PHE A 96 -2.33 14.67 10.53
CA PHE A 96 -1.99 13.25 10.47
C PHE A 96 -1.71 12.68 11.87
N ILE A 97 -0.93 13.40 12.70
CA ILE A 97 -0.65 12.99 14.09
C ILE A 97 -1.96 12.96 14.90
N ASP A 98 -2.84 13.94 14.74
CA ASP A 98 -4.12 13.97 15.44
C ASP A 98 -5.01 12.79 15.04
N ARG A 99 -5.00 12.37 13.78
CA ARG A 99 -5.68 11.14 13.34
C ARG A 99 -5.16 9.90 14.04
N ILE A 100 -3.84 9.78 14.23
CA ILE A 100 -3.25 8.65 14.97
C ILE A 100 -3.72 8.70 16.43
N LYS A 101 -3.74 9.89 17.05
CA LYS A 101 -4.26 10.08 18.42
C LYS A 101 -5.73 9.64 18.56
N GLU A 102 -6.57 9.96 17.57
CA GLU A 102 -7.98 9.54 17.56
C GLU A 102 -8.10 8.00 17.50
N VAL A 103 -7.29 7.35 16.68
CA VAL A 103 -7.28 5.89 16.56
C VAL A 103 -6.81 5.25 17.87
N ALA A 104 -5.70 5.71 18.43
CA ALA A 104 -5.12 5.19 19.67
C ALA A 104 -6.03 5.39 20.91
N LYS A 105 -6.84 6.47 20.92
CA LYS A 105 -7.78 6.81 22.00
C LYS A 105 -9.17 6.22 21.79
N SER A 106 -9.36 5.29 20.86
CA SER A 106 -10.68 4.67 20.67
C SER A 106 -11.14 4.00 21.96
N PRO A 107 -12.46 3.91 22.25
CA PRO A 107 -12.97 3.33 23.50
C PRO A 107 -12.54 1.87 23.76
N LYS A 108 -12.24 1.14 22.69
CA LYS A 108 -11.74 -0.23 22.70
C LYS A 108 -10.62 -0.37 21.67
N PRO A 109 -9.40 0.13 21.95
CA PRO A 109 -8.31 0.07 20.99
C PRO A 109 -7.84 -1.36 20.79
N THR A 110 -7.62 -1.76 19.55
CA THR A 110 -6.97 -3.02 19.20
C THR A 110 -5.45 -2.93 19.50
N GLU A 111 -4.73 -4.05 19.40
CA GLU A 111 -3.26 -4.01 19.50
C GLU A 111 -2.65 -3.15 18.37
N LEU A 112 -3.23 -3.20 17.16
CA LEU A 112 -2.81 -2.35 16.06
C LEU A 112 -3.00 -0.85 16.37
N ASP A 113 -4.14 -0.47 16.97
CA ASP A 113 -4.41 0.92 17.35
C ASP A 113 -3.41 1.42 18.42
N LYS A 114 -3.02 0.56 19.35
CA LYS A 114 -2.00 0.87 20.37
C LYS A 114 -0.63 1.07 19.72
N LYS A 115 -0.25 0.18 18.78
CA LYS A 115 1.01 0.30 18.05
C LYS A 115 1.07 1.57 17.19
N ALA A 116 -0.04 1.97 16.59
CA ALA A 116 -0.12 3.28 15.95
C ALA A 116 0.14 4.42 16.95
N GLY A 117 -0.41 4.32 18.17
CA GLY A 117 -0.20 5.30 19.24
C GLY A 117 1.27 5.44 19.68
N GLU A 118 2.05 4.36 19.62
CA GLU A 118 3.48 4.37 19.97
C GLU A 118 4.32 5.23 19.01
N LEU A 119 3.82 5.52 17.79
CA LEU A 119 4.47 6.40 16.82
C LEU A 119 4.34 7.89 17.17
N ILE A 120 3.35 8.28 17.99
CA ILE A 120 3.02 9.69 18.23
C ILE A 120 4.22 10.51 18.71
N PRO A 121 4.97 10.10 19.76
CA PRO A 121 6.07 10.91 20.28
C PRO A 121 7.15 11.17 19.24
N VAL A 122 7.52 10.18 18.44
CA VAL A 122 8.57 10.34 17.42
C VAL A 122 8.08 11.18 16.25
N LEU A 123 6.81 11.08 15.84
CA LEU A 123 6.25 11.92 14.80
C LEU A 123 6.10 13.39 15.25
N GLU A 124 5.78 13.63 16.53
CA GLU A 124 5.78 14.98 17.12
C GLU A 124 7.19 15.57 17.18
N GLU A 125 8.23 14.77 17.48
CA GLU A 125 9.63 15.20 17.43
C GLU A 125 10.06 15.51 15.99
N MET A 126 9.62 14.71 15.01
CA MET A 126 9.95 14.84 13.60
C MET A 126 9.27 16.01 12.90
N LEU A 127 8.03 16.34 13.27
CA LEU A 127 7.20 17.33 12.60
C LEU A 127 7.86 18.72 12.44
N PRO A 128 8.43 19.36 13.48
CA PRO A 128 9.06 20.67 13.33
C PRO A 128 10.28 20.62 12.40
N VAL A 129 11.06 19.52 12.42
CA VAL A 129 12.24 19.37 11.57
C VAL A 129 11.80 19.22 10.10
N ILE A 130 10.81 18.37 9.82
CA ILE A 130 10.26 18.18 8.47
C ILE A 130 9.62 19.47 7.94
N THR A 131 8.89 20.20 8.77
CA THR A 131 8.28 21.48 8.38
C THR A 131 9.35 22.48 7.95
N GLU A 132 10.44 22.55 8.70
CA GLU A 132 11.59 23.41 8.38
C GLU A 132 12.32 22.93 7.11
N MET A 133 12.53 21.63 6.95
CA MET A 133 13.11 21.03 5.75
C MET A 133 12.28 21.31 4.50
N ASN A 134 10.97 21.07 4.54
CA ASN A 134 10.06 21.36 3.42
C ASN A 134 10.11 22.84 3.02
N SER A 135 10.11 23.76 3.99
CA SER A 135 10.20 25.19 3.74
C SER A 135 11.56 25.59 3.15
N TYR A 136 12.64 25.01 3.67
CA TYR A 136 14.01 25.31 3.25
C TYR A 136 14.31 24.85 1.83
N TYR A 137 13.95 23.60 1.52
CA TYR A 137 14.16 23.02 0.19
C TYR A 137 13.13 23.52 -0.82
N GLY A 138 11.84 23.63 -0.44
CA GLY A 138 10.79 24.18 -1.30
C GLY A 138 11.01 25.64 -1.68
N GLY A 139 11.57 26.44 -0.76
CA GLY A 139 11.97 27.83 -1.01
C GLY A 139 13.35 28.01 -1.65
N LYS A 140 14.06 26.91 -1.96
CA LYS A 140 15.43 26.89 -2.48
C LYS A 140 16.42 27.75 -1.65
N LEU A 141 16.19 27.83 -0.33
CA LEU A 141 17.00 28.69 0.56
C LEU A 141 18.45 28.21 0.66
N TYR A 142 18.74 26.96 0.32
CA TYR A 142 20.08 26.40 0.24
C TYR A 142 21.00 27.13 -0.76
N GLN A 143 20.43 27.80 -1.75
CA GLN A 143 21.19 28.62 -2.70
C GLN A 143 21.77 29.88 -2.04
N LYS A 144 21.14 30.37 -0.93
CA LYS A 144 21.56 31.60 -0.24
C LYS A 144 22.63 31.35 0.82
N ASP A 145 22.63 30.15 1.44
CA ASP A 145 23.53 29.84 2.57
C ASP A 145 24.51 28.71 2.27
N ASP A 146 24.61 28.28 1.01
CA ASP A 146 25.43 27.16 0.56
C ASP A 146 25.27 25.91 1.43
N TYR A 147 24.01 25.52 1.69
CA TYR A 147 23.63 24.34 2.47
C TYR A 147 24.03 24.33 3.95
N LYS A 148 24.45 25.47 4.55
CA LYS A 148 24.83 25.53 5.97
C LYS A 148 23.68 25.07 6.89
N LYS A 149 22.46 25.52 6.63
CA LYS A 149 21.29 25.12 7.41
C LYS A 149 20.90 23.66 7.11
N ALA A 150 21.09 23.19 5.88
CA ALA A 150 20.85 21.80 5.51
C ALA A 150 21.66 20.82 6.36
N GLN A 151 22.92 21.10 6.64
CA GLN A 151 23.77 20.26 7.50
C GLN A 151 23.17 20.08 8.91
N VAL A 152 22.64 21.14 9.49
CA VAL A 152 22.01 21.11 10.82
C VAL A 152 20.71 20.30 10.78
N LEU A 153 19.87 20.53 9.77
CA LEU A 153 18.60 19.80 9.60
C LEU A 153 18.85 18.31 9.33
N HIS A 154 19.87 18.00 8.55
CA HIS A 154 20.26 16.63 8.22
C HIS A 154 20.67 15.84 9.47
N SER A 155 21.58 16.38 10.29
CA SER A 155 21.97 15.72 11.54
C SER A 155 20.77 15.47 12.49
N LYS A 156 19.80 16.40 12.54
CA LYS A 156 18.59 16.22 13.33
C LYS A 156 17.71 15.11 12.77
N ILE A 157 17.41 15.14 11.45
CA ILE A 157 16.47 14.18 10.85
C ILE A 157 17.05 12.76 10.86
N VAL A 158 18.36 12.57 10.66
CA VAL A 158 19.00 11.25 10.74
C VAL A 158 18.73 10.61 12.11
N LYS A 159 19.00 11.34 13.21
CA LYS A 159 18.79 10.83 14.58
C LYS A 159 17.35 10.47 14.89
N ILE A 160 16.41 11.31 14.43
CA ILE A 160 14.97 11.04 14.64
C ILE A 160 14.51 9.85 13.81
N THR A 161 15.01 9.73 12.57
CA THR A 161 14.63 8.65 11.65
C THR A 161 15.07 7.27 12.17
N GLU A 162 16.17 7.16 12.91
CA GLU A 162 16.57 5.91 13.55
C GLU A 162 15.48 5.39 14.51
N LYS A 163 15.02 6.25 15.42
CA LYS A 163 13.92 5.91 16.36
C LYS A 163 12.61 5.64 15.62
N TYR A 164 12.31 6.46 14.61
CA TYR A 164 11.12 6.30 13.79
C TYR A 164 11.10 4.94 13.10
N ASN A 165 12.19 4.52 12.47
CA ASN A 165 12.28 3.24 11.76
C ASN A 165 12.04 2.03 12.68
N GLU A 166 12.54 2.07 13.92
CA GLU A 166 12.29 1.01 14.90
C GLU A 166 10.79 0.88 15.22
N LEU A 167 10.12 2.00 15.52
CA LEU A 167 8.70 2.00 15.85
C LEU A 167 7.81 1.73 14.65
N ALA A 168 8.16 2.29 13.48
CA ALA A 168 7.44 2.05 12.23
C ALA A 168 7.49 0.57 11.81
N SER A 169 8.64 -0.10 11.97
CA SER A 169 8.77 -1.53 11.69
C SER A 169 7.86 -2.39 12.59
N VAL A 170 7.77 -2.07 13.88
CA VAL A 170 6.87 -2.78 14.82
C VAL A 170 5.40 -2.56 14.46
N TYR A 171 5.06 -1.32 14.08
CA TYR A 171 3.69 -1.00 13.62
C TYR A 171 3.35 -1.71 12.30
N GLU A 172 4.28 -1.74 11.34
CA GLU A 172 4.12 -2.43 10.07
C GLU A 172 3.86 -3.93 10.26
N GLU A 173 4.63 -4.60 11.12
CA GLU A 173 4.40 -6.01 11.45
C GLU A 173 3.00 -6.24 12.06
N ALA A 174 2.59 -5.40 13.00
CA ALA A 174 1.26 -5.46 13.59
C ALA A 174 0.15 -5.23 12.55
N PHE A 175 0.37 -4.29 11.63
CA PHE A 175 -0.56 -4.00 10.53
C PHE A 175 -0.70 -5.19 9.58
N GLU A 176 0.40 -5.79 9.12
CA GLU A 176 0.38 -6.94 8.21
C GLU A 176 -0.28 -8.17 8.85
N ASN A 177 -0.03 -8.42 10.15
CA ASN A 177 -0.69 -9.49 10.88
C ASN A 177 -2.21 -9.27 10.98
N ASN A 178 -2.65 -8.06 11.32
CA ASN A 178 -4.07 -7.71 11.34
C ASN A 178 -4.70 -7.79 9.95
N ALA A 179 -4.00 -7.31 8.92
CA ALA A 179 -4.43 -7.38 7.52
C ALA A 179 -4.65 -8.82 7.07
N LYS A 180 -3.79 -9.75 7.47
CA LYS A 180 -3.93 -11.18 7.16
C LYS A 180 -5.22 -11.74 7.76
N ASP A 181 -5.46 -11.51 9.04
CA ASP A 181 -6.66 -11.99 9.74
C ASP A 181 -7.95 -11.42 9.13
N VAL A 182 -7.97 -10.12 8.84
CA VAL A 182 -9.11 -9.46 8.20
C VAL A 182 -9.38 -10.04 6.80
N ARG A 183 -8.34 -10.30 6.02
CA ARG A 183 -8.45 -10.90 4.68
C ARG A 183 -8.97 -12.33 4.73
N GLU A 184 -8.49 -13.15 5.65
CA GLU A 184 -8.95 -14.53 5.82
C GLU A 184 -10.41 -14.59 6.24
N ASN A 185 -10.82 -13.78 7.21
CA ASN A 185 -12.22 -13.66 7.61
C ASN A 185 -13.11 -13.22 6.43
N LYS A 186 -12.66 -12.23 5.66
CA LYS A 186 -13.41 -11.76 4.48
C LYS A 186 -13.57 -12.83 3.40
N MET A 187 -12.55 -13.63 3.16
CA MET A 187 -12.64 -14.75 2.22
C MET A 187 -13.67 -15.79 2.67
N GLN A 188 -13.69 -16.11 3.97
CA GLN A 188 -14.69 -17.02 4.53
C GLN A 188 -16.12 -16.45 4.37
N ASP A 189 -16.30 -15.15 4.58
CA ASP A 189 -17.57 -14.46 4.39
C ASP A 189 -18.08 -14.56 2.94
N PHE A 190 -17.21 -14.28 1.97
CA PHE A 190 -17.57 -14.40 0.55
C PHE A 190 -18.06 -15.82 0.19
N VAL A 191 -17.35 -16.84 0.66
CA VAL A 191 -17.73 -18.23 0.42
C VAL A 191 -19.07 -18.56 1.08
N LYS A 192 -19.26 -18.18 2.35
CA LYS A 192 -20.48 -18.42 3.13
C LYS A 192 -21.69 -17.73 2.49
N ASN A 193 -21.52 -16.50 2.04
CA ASN A 193 -22.59 -15.71 1.42
C ASN A 193 -22.81 -16.03 -0.06
N LYS A 194 -21.98 -16.92 -0.64
CA LYS A 194 -21.98 -17.25 -2.07
C LYS A 194 -21.75 -16.02 -2.95
N GLU A 195 -20.87 -15.11 -2.49
CA GLU A 195 -20.42 -13.91 -3.21
C GLU A 195 -19.19 -14.26 -4.07
N PHE A 196 -19.39 -15.10 -5.08
CA PHE A 196 -18.28 -15.67 -5.88
C PHE A 196 -17.61 -14.65 -6.78
N THR A 197 -18.28 -13.58 -7.18
CA THR A 197 -17.69 -12.48 -7.96
C THR A 197 -16.70 -11.70 -7.11
N ASP A 198 -17.13 -11.27 -5.92
CA ASP A 198 -16.28 -10.60 -4.95
C ASP A 198 -15.09 -11.48 -4.55
N TYR A 199 -15.35 -12.77 -4.26
CA TYR A 199 -14.32 -13.75 -3.91
C TYR A 199 -13.22 -13.85 -4.99
N ASN A 200 -13.63 -14.08 -6.25
CA ASN A 200 -12.66 -14.30 -7.34
C ASN A 200 -11.90 -13.01 -7.69
N GLN A 201 -12.56 -11.84 -7.61
CA GLN A 201 -11.88 -10.56 -7.76
C GLN A 201 -10.86 -10.33 -6.64
N PHE A 202 -11.23 -10.66 -5.40
CA PHE A 202 -10.35 -10.53 -4.24
C PHE A 202 -9.11 -11.42 -4.34
N ILE A 203 -9.28 -12.70 -4.77
CA ILE A 203 -8.16 -13.62 -5.00
C ILE A 203 -7.21 -13.09 -6.09
N PHE A 204 -7.75 -12.53 -7.17
CA PHE A 204 -6.93 -11.95 -8.22
C PHE A 204 -6.09 -10.76 -7.70
N ILE A 205 -6.71 -9.85 -6.95
CA ILE A 205 -6.02 -8.70 -6.35
C ILE A 205 -4.94 -9.17 -5.37
N ARG A 206 -5.23 -10.16 -4.51
CA ARG A 206 -4.28 -10.72 -3.56
C ARG A 206 -3.05 -11.31 -4.25
N ASN A 207 -3.26 -12.12 -5.30
CA ASN A 207 -2.15 -12.69 -6.06
C ASN A 207 -1.33 -11.58 -6.75
N SER A 208 -1.98 -10.51 -7.22
CA SER A 208 -1.30 -9.33 -7.79
C SER A 208 -0.49 -8.58 -6.73
N GLU A 209 -1.01 -8.46 -5.51
CA GLU A 209 -0.32 -7.90 -4.36
C GLU A 209 0.93 -8.70 -4.00
N ASP A 210 0.81 -10.03 -3.97
CA ASP A 210 1.95 -10.92 -3.67
C ASP A 210 3.08 -10.72 -4.70
N PHE A 211 2.74 -10.51 -5.99
CA PHE A 211 3.74 -10.20 -7.02
C PHE A 211 4.44 -8.86 -6.76
N VAL A 212 3.69 -7.82 -6.38
CA VAL A 212 4.27 -6.51 -6.05
C VAL A 212 5.09 -6.56 -4.76
N LYS A 213 4.63 -7.30 -3.74
CA LYS A 213 5.40 -7.52 -2.50
C LYS A 213 6.74 -8.22 -2.77
N GLU A 214 6.78 -9.13 -3.72
CA GLU A 214 8.01 -9.80 -4.10
C GLU A 214 9.00 -8.85 -4.78
N ILE A 215 8.53 -7.90 -5.61
CA ILE A 215 9.36 -6.82 -6.16
C ILE A 215 10.02 -6.04 -5.02
N ASN A 216 9.23 -5.63 -4.02
CA ASN A 216 9.72 -4.89 -2.86
C ASN A 216 10.68 -5.73 -2.01
N ARG A 217 10.34 -7.00 -1.74
CA ARG A 217 11.17 -7.91 -0.94
C ARG A 217 12.57 -8.09 -1.53
N GLN A 218 12.67 -8.13 -2.86
CA GLN A 218 13.94 -8.23 -3.57
C GLN A 218 14.59 -6.86 -3.82
N ASN A 219 13.97 -5.75 -3.40
CA ASN A 219 14.43 -4.38 -3.61
C ASN A 219 14.74 -4.08 -5.09
N LEU A 220 13.77 -4.37 -5.96
CA LEU A 220 13.90 -4.23 -7.41
C LEU A 220 13.29 -2.91 -7.90
N ASP A 221 14.04 -2.26 -8.77
CA ASP A 221 13.66 -1.05 -9.52
C ASP A 221 14.05 -1.18 -11.00
N ALA A 222 13.79 -0.18 -11.82
CA ALA A 222 14.11 -0.18 -13.25
C ALA A 222 15.61 -0.36 -13.54
N SER A 223 16.51 -0.09 -12.58
CA SER A 223 17.96 -0.20 -12.77
C SER A 223 18.50 -1.61 -12.52
N ASN A 224 17.83 -2.40 -11.66
CA ASN A 224 18.38 -3.65 -11.14
C ASN A 224 17.46 -4.88 -11.28
N PHE A 225 16.20 -4.74 -11.71
CA PHE A 225 15.21 -5.83 -11.65
C PHE A 225 15.64 -7.10 -12.38
N THR A 226 16.49 -7.00 -13.40
CA THR A 226 17.02 -8.17 -14.12
C THR A 226 17.95 -9.02 -13.27
N ASP A 227 18.41 -8.54 -12.11
CA ASP A 227 19.30 -9.26 -11.20
C ASP A 227 18.53 -10.08 -10.14
N GLY A 228 17.23 -9.89 -10.08
CA GLY A 228 16.35 -10.56 -9.12
C GLY A 228 16.17 -12.06 -9.36
N ASN A 229 15.61 -12.75 -8.39
CA ASN A 229 15.28 -14.19 -8.45
C ASN A 229 14.00 -14.42 -9.26
N ILE A 230 14.16 -14.76 -10.54
CA ILE A 230 13.05 -14.97 -11.47
C ILE A 230 12.12 -16.14 -11.10
N LYS A 231 12.60 -17.14 -10.36
CA LYS A 231 11.81 -18.35 -10.05
C LYS A 231 10.54 -18.00 -9.28
N GLU A 232 10.65 -17.13 -8.28
CA GLU A 232 9.51 -16.68 -7.48
C GLU A 232 8.51 -15.90 -8.35
N PHE A 233 8.99 -15.03 -9.24
CA PHE A 233 8.14 -14.29 -10.14
C PHE A 233 7.37 -15.16 -11.14
N LYS A 234 7.97 -16.24 -11.66
CA LYS A 234 7.27 -17.21 -12.52
C LYS A 234 6.13 -17.91 -11.78
N ILE A 235 6.33 -18.31 -10.52
CA ILE A 235 5.28 -18.91 -9.68
C ILE A 235 4.13 -17.93 -9.42
N LEU A 236 4.46 -16.67 -9.10
CA LEU A 236 3.46 -15.63 -8.82
C LEU A 236 2.71 -15.22 -10.09
N GLN A 237 3.38 -15.15 -11.24
CA GLN A 237 2.78 -14.91 -12.55
C GLN A 237 1.69 -15.93 -12.87
N GLU A 238 1.98 -17.24 -12.70
CA GLU A 238 1.01 -18.30 -12.91
C GLU A 238 -0.23 -18.16 -12.00
N LYS A 239 -0.03 -17.80 -10.71
CA LYS A 239 -1.12 -17.56 -9.77
C LYS A 239 -2.01 -16.39 -10.20
N VAL A 240 -1.39 -15.27 -10.62
CA VAL A 240 -2.11 -14.10 -11.10
C VAL A 240 -2.91 -14.43 -12.36
N GLU A 241 -2.29 -15.08 -13.35
CA GLU A 241 -2.96 -15.46 -14.60
C GLU A 241 -4.15 -16.38 -14.35
N LYS A 242 -3.96 -17.42 -13.53
CA LYS A 242 -5.01 -18.38 -13.18
C LYS A 242 -6.17 -17.69 -12.50
N SER A 243 -5.91 -16.81 -11.53
CA SER A 243 -6.96 -16.10 -10.79
C SER A 243 -7.69 -15.09 -11.67
N LEU A 244 -6.99 -14.37 -12.57
CA LEU A 244 -7.62 -13.47 -13.54
C LEU A 244 -8.57 -14.23 -14.50
N ASN A 245 -8.15 -15.40 -14.97
CA ASN A 245 -8.97 -16.23 -15.86
C ASN A 245 -10.22 -16.75 -15.14
N VAL A 246 -10.13 -17.14 -13.87
CA VAL A 246 -11.28 -17.52 -13.05
C VAL A 246 -12.22 -16.33 -12.85
N PHE A 247 -11.69 -15.18 -12.48
CA PHE A 247 -12.49 -13.97 -12.32
C PHE A 247 -13.24 -13.59 -13.61
N ARG A 248 -12.56 -13.55 -14.76
CA ARG A 248 -13.20 -13.29 -16.07
C ARG A 248 -14.31 -14.28 -16.42
N LYS A 249 -14.17 -15.57 -16.05
CA LYS A 249 -15.23 -16.55 -16.21
C LYS A 249 -16.45 -16.22 -15.33
N THR A 250 -16.22 -15.75 -14.12
CA THR A 250 -17.30 -15.34 -13.20
C THR A 250 -18.14 -14.20 -13.78
N LEU A 251 -17.54 -13.25 -14.48
CA LEU A 251 -18.24 -12.11 -15.11
C LEU A 251 -19.18 -12.52 -16.24
N LYS A 252 -19.10 -13.75 -16.76
CA LYS A 252 -20.08 -14.28 -17.73
C LYS A 252 -21.39 -14.72 -17.09
N ASN A 253 -21.42 -14.89 -15.77
CA ASN A 253 -22.63 -15.31 -15.04
C ASN A 253 -23.42 -14.08 -14.55
N THR A 254 -24.21 -13.50 -15.46
CA THR A 254 -25.02 -12.30 -15.18
C THR A 254 -26.04 -12.49 -14.05
N LYS A 255 -26.55 -13.72 -13.85
CA LYS A 255 -27.45 -14.04 -12.72
C LYS A 255 -26.73 -13.91 -11.38
N GLN A 256 -25.49 -14.39 -11.31
CA GLN A 256 -24.67 -14.29 -10.11
C GLN A 256 -24.29 -12.81 -9.84
N LEU A 257 -23.89 -12.07 -10.87
CA LEU A 257 -23.59 -10.64 -10.74
C LEU A 257 -24.75 -9.87 -10.12
N LYS A 258 -25.97 -10.00 -10.69
CA LYS A 258 -27.17 -9.33 -10.18
C LYS A 258 -27.50 -9.74 -8.75
N LYS A 259 -27.35 -11.02 -8.41
CA LYS A 259 -27.54 -11.51 -7.03
C LYS A 259 -26.59 -10.85 -6.05
N GLU A 260 -25.35 -10.56 -6.46
CA GLU A 260 -24.34 -9.89 -5.65
C GLU A 260 -24.46 -8.35 -5.67
N GLY A 261 -25.40 -7.79 -6.45
CA GLY A 261 -25.64 -6.35 -6.58
C GLY A 261 -24.73 -5.65 -7.58
N PHE A 262 -24.24 -6.39 -8.58
CA PHE A 262 -23.39 -5.86 -9.65
C PHE A 262 -24.08 -5.91 -11.01
N GLU A 263 -23.69 -4.96 -11.87
CA GLU A 263 -23.87 -5.05 -13.32
C GLU A 263 -22.53 -5.41 -13.97
N LYS A 264 -22.56 -6.03 -15.14
CA LYS A 264 -21.34 -6.48 -15.83
C LYS A 264 -20.42 -5.31 -16.18
N GLU A 265 -21.02 -4.22 -16.60
CA GLU A 265 -20.38 -2.99 -17.03
C GLU A 265 -19.58 -2.29 -15.90
N ASP A 266 -19.91 -2.58 -14.64
CA ASP A 266 -19.16 -2.07 -13.49
C ASP A 266 -17.71 -2.53 -13.52
N PHE A 267 -17.45 -3.69 -14.09
CA PHE A 267 -16.14 -4.32 -14.12
C PHE A 267 -15.29 -3.98 -15.35
N ASP A 268 -15.83 -3.31 -16.37
CA ASP A 268 -15.09 -3.03 -17.62
C ASP A 268 -13.81 -2.22 -17.38
N PRO A 269 -13.82 -1.12 -16.58
CA PRO A 269 -12.59 -0.41 -16.26
C PRO A 269 -11.60 -1.27 -15.47
N PHE A 270 -12.07 -2.05 -14.52
CA PHE A 270 -11.24 -2.97 -13.74
C PHE A 270 -10.59 -4.04 -14.62
N VAL A 271 -11.34 -4.67 -15.52
CA VAL A 271 -10.83 -5.69 -16.45
C VAL A 271 -9.77 -5.11 -17.40
N THR A 272 -9.96 -3.85 -17.81
CA THR A 272 -8.98 -3.12 -18.62
C THR A 272 -7.67 -2.95 -17.86
N LYS A 273 -7.73 -2.49 -16.59
CA LYS A 273 -6.54 -2.33 -15.74
C LYS A 273 -5.90 -3.67 -15.38
N ALA A 274 -6.71 -4.70 -15.11
CA ALA A 274 -6.23 -6.07 -14.88
C ALA A 274 -5.49 -6.64 -16.09
N SER A 275 -5.94 -6.32 -17.29
CA SER A 275 -5.26 -6.73 -18.53
C SER A 275 -3.93 -6.00 -18.72
N ALA A 276 -3.88 -4.71 -18.41
CA ALA A 276 -2.66 -3.91 -18.46
C ALA A 276 -1.64 -4.38 -17.42
N PHE A 277 -2.09 -4.64 -16.19
CA PHE A 277 -1.25 -5.20 -15.13
C PHE A 277 -0.63 -6.55 -15.55
N LYS A 278 -1.48 -7.49 -16.06
CA LYS A 278 -0.99 -8.78 -16.55
C LYS A 278 0.06 -8.61 -17.64
N ARG A 279 -0.17 -7.75 -18.62
CA ARG A 279 0.75 -7.54 -19.72
C ARG A 279 2.09 -6.98 -19.23
N SER A 280 2.08 -6.01 -18.33
CA SER A 280 3.31 -5.48 -17.75
C SER A 280 4.06 -6.50 -16.90
N MET A 281 3.34 -7.33 -16.15
CA MET A 281 3.90 -8.45 -15.38
C MET A 281 4.55 -9.49 -16.32
N ASP A 282 3.90 -9.83 -17.43
CA ASP A 282 4.43 -10.76 -18.42
C ASP A 282 5.72 -10.24 -19.07
N GLU A 283 5.75 -8.93 -19.40
CA GLU A 283 6.92 -8.28 -19.96
C GLU A 283 8.06 -8.19 -18.94
N PHE A 284 7.75 -7.91 -17.67
CA PHE A 284 8.73 -7.93 -16.58
C PHE A 284 9.44 -9.30 -16.46
N VAL A 285 8.66 -10.38 -16.39
CA VAL A 285 9.22 -11.74 -16.27
C VAL A 285 10.03 -12.09 -17.51
N LYS A 286 9.55 -11.70 -18.70
CA LYS A 286 10.28 -11.90 -19.97
C LYS A 286 11.61 -11.15 -20.01
N LYS A 287 11.62 -9.86 -19.59
CA LYS A 287 12.84 -9.05 -19.50
C LYS A 287 13.83 -9.65 -18.49
N MET A 288 13.37 -10.12 -17.32
CA MET A 288 14.21 -10.83 -16.36
C MET A 288 14.83 -12.09 -16.96
N ASP A 289 14.04 -12.90 -17.66
CA ASP A 289 14.49 -14.18 -18.27
C ASP A 289 15.57 -13.94 -19.33
N LYS A 290 15.41 -12.87 -20.12
CA LYS A 290 16.35 -12.49 -21.17
C LYS A 290 17.50 -11.57 -20.70
N LYS A 291 17.52 -11.16 -19.43
CA LYS A 291 18.42 -10.12 -18.92
C LYS A 291 18.34 -8.80 -19.70
N GLU A 292 17.15 -8.47 -20.19
CA GLU A 292 16.87 -7.27 -20.96
C GLU A 292 16.59 -6.09 -20.01
N LYS A 293 17.48 -5.13 -19.98
CA LYS A 293 17.38 -3.96 -19.09
C LYS A 293 16.26 -3.02 -19.52
N ALA A 294 15.77 -2.19 -18.58
CA ALA A 294 14.93 -1.05 -18.92
C ALA A 294 15.69 -0.02 -19.76
N SER A 295 14.96 0.85 -20.42
CA SER A 295 15.55 1.95 -21.19
C SER A 295 16.40 2.86 -20.30
N HIS A 296 17.40 3.52 -20.90
CA HIS A 296 18.23 4.50 -20.17
C HIS A 296 17.38 5.61 -19.52
N SER A 297 16.30 6.02 -20.15
CA SER A 297 15.38 7.02 -19.60
C SER A 297 14.67 6.50 -18.35
N ALA A 298 14.22 5.24 -18.34
CA ALA A 298 13.54 4.64 -17.21
C ALA A 298 14.50 4.39 -16.02
N THR A 299 15.75 4.00 -16.28
CA THR A 299 16.74 3.78 -15.20
C THR A 299 17.14 5.05 -14.49
N ASN A 300 17.01 6.21 -15.12
CA ASN A 300 17.43 7.50 -14.56
C ASN A 300 16.27 8.40 -14.10
N ASN A 301 15.02 8.03 -14.39
CA ASN A 301 13.87 8.86 -14.05
C ASN A 301 12.63 8.01 -13.78
N SER A 302 12.11 8.10 -12.55
CA SER A 302 10.95 7.34 -12.09
C SER A 302 9.66 7.62 -12.90
N PHE A 303 9.51 8.79 -13.51
CA PHE A 303 8.38 9.11 -14.38
C PHE A 303 8.38 8.23 -15.64
N PHE A 304 9.55 8.07 -16.27
CA PHE A 304 9.70 7.19 -17.44
C PHE A 304 9.59 5.72 -17.03
N ALA A 305 10.17 5.32 -15.89
CA ALA A 305 10.01 3.98 -15.36
C ALA A 305 8.53 3.60 -15.15
N LYS A 306 7.71 4.49 -14.58
CA LYS A 306 6.26 4.27 -14.43
C LYS A 306 5.51 4.14 -15.77
N SER A 307 6.10 4.59 -16.86
CA SER A 307 5.48 4.57 -18.19
C SER A 307 5.99 3.42 -19.06
N GLU A 308 7.15 2.83 -18.73
CA GLU A 308 7.74 1.72 -19.48
C GLU A 308 7.18 0.39 -19.00
N GLU A 309 6.54 -0.36 -19.92
CA GLU A 309 5.96 -1.67 -19.64
C GLU A 309 7.04 -2.67 -19.20
N GLY A 310 6.74 -3.41 -18.12
CA GLY A 310 7.64 -4.41 -17.57
C GLY A 310 8.72 -3.86 -16.63
N THR A 311 8.61 -2.62 -16.16
CA THR A 311 9.43 -2.13 -15.03
C THR A 311 8.68 -2.33 -13.70
N PRO A 312 9.40 -2.45 -12.58
CA PRO A 312 8.81 -2.50 -11.24
C PRO A 312 7.84 -1.34 -10.97
N GLU A 313 8.23 -0.12 -11.32
CA GLU A 313 7.45 1.10 -11.10
C GLU A 313 6.16 1.13 -11.93
N ASN A 314 6.19 0.58 -13.16
CA ASN A 314 4.99 0.46 -14.00
C ASN A 314 4.02 -0.58 -13.42
N ILE A 315 4.51 -1.73 -12.98
CA ILE A 315 3.70 -2.77 -12.33
C ILE A 315 3.02 -2.21 -11.09
N LEU A 316 3.74 -1.51 -10.23
CA LEU A 316 3.19 -0.88 -9.03
C LEU A 316 2.12 0.15 -9.37
N LYS A 317 2.37 1.04 -10.33
CA LYS A 317 1.39 2.02 -10.80
C LYS A 317 0.10 1.31 -11.24
N LEU A 318 0.21 0.28 -12.06
CA LEU A 318 -0.93 -0.47 -12.57
C LEU A 318 -1.68 -1.22 -11.46
N TYR A 319 -0.97 -1.76 -10.47
CA TYR A 319 -1.58 -2.33 -9.27
C TYR A 319 -2.40 -1.29 -8.49
N ASN A 320 -1.85 -0.11 -8.26
CA ASN A 320 -2.56 0.98 -7.57
C ASN A 320 -3.82 1.43 -8.34
N GLU A 321 -3.74 1.50 -9.67
CA GLU A 321 -4.90 1.77 -10.52
C GLU A 321 -5.96 0.66 -10.42
N LEU A 322 -5.55 -0.60 -10.30
CA LEU A 322 -6.43 -1.75 -10.07
C LEU A 322 -7.20 -1.62 -8.75
N ILE A 323 -6.51 -1.26 -7.65
CA ILE A 323 -7.13 -1.03 -6.35
C ILE A 323 -8.14 0.13 -6.42
N ALA A 324 -7.79 1.22 -7.12
CA ALA A 324 -8.68 2.37 -7.29
C ALA A 324 -9.99 1.97 -8.01
N GLU A 325 -9.90 1.18 -9.09
CA GLU A 325 -11.08 0.69 -9.81
C GLU A 325 -11.91 -0.28 -8.94
N ARG A 326 -11.28 -1.16 -8.17
CA ARG A 326 -11.99 -2.01 -7.21
C ARG A 326 -12.81 -1.19 -6.21
N ASN A 327 -12.21 -0.14 -5.65
CA ASN A 327 -12.89 0.72 -4.68
C ASN A 327 -14.10 1.44 -5.30
N LYS A 328 -14.01 1.88 -6.57
CA LYS A 328 -15.17 2.44 -7.29
C LYS A 328 -16.32 1.44 -7.45
N ILE A 329 -16.00 0.18 -7.79
CA ILE A 329 -17.01 -0.89 -7.90
C ILE A 329 -17.73 -1.12 -6.57
N LEU A 330 -16.96 -1.17 -5.47
CA LEU A 330 -17.53 -1.32 -4.13
C LEU A 330 -18.48 -0.16 -3.76
N ASN A 331 -18.09 1.08 -4.05
CA ASN A 331 -18.93 2.25 -3.80
C ASN A 331 -20.25 2.17 -4.58
N LYS A 332 -20.21 1.82 -5.87
CA LYS A 332 -21.43 1.60 -6.67
C LYS A 332 -22.34 0.51 -6.10
N LYS A 333 -21.74 -0.59 -5.59
CA LYS A 333 -22.51 -1.66 -4.92
C LYS A 333 -23.21 -1.15 -3.67
N ILE A 334 -22.56 -0.24 -2.92
CA ILE A 334 -23.15 0.41 -1.74
C ILE A 334 -24.36 1.25 -2.13
N ASP A 335 -24.18 2.15 -3.09
CA ASP A 335 -25.19 3.11 -3.53
C ASP A 335 -26.46 2.40 -4.05
N ARG A 336 -26.31 1.23 -4.66
CA ARG A 336 -27.45 0.42 -5.13
C ARG A 336 -28.21 -0.31 -4.03
N LYS A 337 -27.57 -0.51 -2.87
CA LYS A 337 -28.20 -1.20 -1.72
C LYS A 337 -28.81 -0.23 -0.70
N SER A 338 -28.47 1.07 -0.79
CA SER A 338 -28.99 2.15 0.05
C SER A 338 -30.30 2.70 -0.51
#